data_6786a3144daad0f8a5a87806fc44239b
#
_entry.id   6786a3144daad0f8a5a87806fc44239b
#
_cell.length_a   1.000
_cell.length_b   1.000
_cell.length_c   1.000
_cell.angle_alpha   90.00
_cell.angle_beta   90.00
_cell.angle_gamma   90.00
#
_symmetry.space_group_name_H-M   'P 1'
#
loop_
_entity.id
_entity.type
_entity.pdbx_description
1 polymer ?
#
loop_
_entity_poly.entity_id
_entity_poly.type
_entity_poly.pdbx_seq_one_letter_code
_entity_poly.pdbx_strand_id
1 'polypeptide(L)'
;KAFYHDFLEWLGYKQIVGGKDFAGWGNGEAEIFVTYLERYKDSGFHRRRVGLNHMAFQAKSRADVDRLYSEFLVPRNIKVLYGGPKEYPEYRKGYYAVYFEDPDRIKLEFVD
;
A
#
# COMPACT_ATOMS: atom_id res chain seq x y z
N LYS A 1 -1.73 11.53 2.44
CA LYS A 1 -2.41 11.83 1.17
C LYS A 1 -1.45 11.77 0.00
N ALA A 2 -0.30 12.46 0.07
CA ALA A 2 0.71 12.44 -1.00
C ALA A 2 1.24 11.02 -1.28
N PHE A 3 1.50 10.24 -0.22
CA PHE A 3 1.94 8.86 -0.36
C PHE A 3 0.94 8.04 -1.18
N TYR A 4 -0.35 8.12 -0.82
CA TYR A 4 -1.38 7.34 -1.52
C TYR A 4 -1.60 7.84 -2.94
N HIS A 5 -1.48 9.14 -3.19
CA HIS A 5 -1.54 9.66 -4.55
C HIS A 5 -0.45 9.00 -5.42
N ASP A 6 0.79 9.06 -4.97
CA ASP A 6 1.92 8.51 -5.73
C ASP A 6 1.82 7.00 -5.90
N PHE A 7 1.49 6.30 -4.81
CA PHE A 7 1.41 4.85 -4.83
C PHE A 7 0.28 4.33 -5.71
N LEU A 8 -0.92 4.89 -5.54
CA LEU A 8 -2.09 4.44 -6.28
C LEU A 8 -1.99 4.80 -7.77
N GLU A 9 -1.44 5.99 -8.09
CA GLU A 9 -1.16 6.35 -9.48
C GLU A 9 -0.15 5.38 -10.10
N TRP A 10 0.88 4.98 -9.36
CA TRP A 10 1.85 3.99 -9.85
C TRP A 10 1.18 2.65 -10.15
N LEU A 11 0.18 2.25 -9.36
CA LEU A 11 -0.60 1.03 -9.58
C LEU A 11 -1.62 1.17 -10.71
N GLY A 12 -1.82 2.36 -11.28
CA GLY A 12 -2.76 2.58 -12.37
C GLY A 12 -4.13 3.10 -11.93
N TYR A 13 -4.30 3.40 -10.65
CA TYR A 13 -5.51 4.07 -10.17
C TYR A 13 -5.48 5.54 -10.60
N LYS A 14 -6.65 6.12 -10.78
CA LYS A 14 -6.79 7.55 -11.10
C LYS A 14 -7.54 8.25 -9.97
N GLN A 15 -7.14 9.46 -9.65
CA GLN A 15 -7.86 10.26 -8.67
C GLN A 15 -9.25 10.61 -9.22
N ILE A 16 -10.28 10.26 -8.45
CA ILE A 16 -11.68 10.49 -8.85
C ILE A 16 -12.33 11.62 -8.06
N VAL A 17 -11.80 11.94 -6.88
CA VAL A 17 -12.29 13.04 -6.05
C VAL A 17 -11.17 13.49 -5.12
N GLY A 18 -11.21 14.76 -4.73
CA GLY A 18 -10.26 15.29 -3.78
C GLY A 18 -10.76 16.57 -3.15
N GLY A 19 -10.36 16.77 -1.90
CA GLY A 19 -10.65 17.97 -1.13
C GLY A 19 -9.50 18.24 -0.17
N LYS A 20 -9.74 19.15 0.78
CA LYS A 20 -8.71 19.52 1.75
C LYS A 20 -8.26 18.33 2.60
N ASP A 21 -9.22 17.56 3.10
CA ASP A 21 -8.98 16.53 4.11
C ASP A 21 -9.32 15.11 3.62
N PHE A 22 -9.53 14.94 2.33
CA PHE A 22 -9.84 13.61 1.78
C PHE A 22 -9.44 13.53 0.31
N ALA A 23 -9.30 12.30 -0.17
CA ALA A 23 -9.14 12.02 -1.59
C ALA A 23 -9.55 10.58 -1.88
N GLY A 24 -9.96 10.32 -3.10
CA GLY A 24 -10.33 8.99 -3.55
C GLY A 24 -9.72 8.69 -4.90
N TRP A 25 -9.39 7.43 -5.11
CA TRP A 25 -8.81 6.91 -6.35
C TRP A 25 -9.54 5.65 -6.77
N GLY A 26 -9.66 5.46 -8.07
CA GLY A 26 -10.31 4.27 -8.62
C GLY A 26 -9.60 3.75 -9.86
N ASN A 27 -9.81 2.47 -10.16
CA ASN A 27 -9.29 1.80 -11.36
C ASN A 27 -10.39 1.16 -12.22
N GLY A 28 -11.65 1.46 -11.91
CA GLY A 28 -12.81 0.85 -12.60
C GLY A 28 -13.34 -0.40 -11.91
N GLU A 29 -12.57 -1.02 -11.04
CA GLU A 29 -12.96 -2.22 -10.29
C GLU A 29 -13.05 -1.98 -8.79
N ALA A 30 -12.16 -1.12 -8.27
CA ALA A 30 -12.09 -0.80 -6.85
C ALA A 30 -11.82 0.67 -6.65
N GLU A 31 -12.25 1.19 -5.51
CA GLU A 31 -12.00 2.57 -5.10
C GLU A 31 -11.39 2.58 -3.71
N ILE A 32 -10.46 3.50 -3.49
CA ILE A 32 -9.79 3.68 -2.20
C ILE A 32 -9.90 5.14 -1.80
N PHE A 33 -10.36 5.37 -0.59
CA PHE A 33 -10.52 6.71 -0.02
C PHE A 33 -9.64 6.87 1.20
N VAL A 34 -9.00 8.03 1.30
CA VAL A 34 -8.18 8.41 2.44
C VAL A 34 -8.73 9.72 3.02
N THR A 35 -8.96 9.73 4.32
CA THR A 35 -9.53 10.87 5.02
C THR A 35 -8.64 11.24 6.21
N TYR A 36 -8.44 12.53 6.39
CA TYR A 36 -7.76 13.08 7.56
C TYR A 36 -8.80 13.74 8.48
N LEU A 37 -8.76 13.38 9.77
CA LEU A 37 -9.63 13.98 10.78
C LEU A 37 -8.77 14.56 11.90
N GLU A 38 -8.75 15.89 12.01
CA GLU A 38 -7.89 16.63 12.95
C GLU A 38 -8.02 16.10 14.39
N ARG A 39 -9.23 15.85 14.86
CA ARG A 39 -9.47 15.39 16.24
C ARG A 39 -8.91 13.99 16.54
N TYR A 40 -8.55 13.22 15.50
CA TYR A 40 -8.01 11.87 15.65
C TYR A 40 -6.55 11.76 15.21
N LYS A 41 -5.90 12.88 14.87
CA LYS A 41 -4.55 12.86 14.30
C LYS A 41 -3.51 12.16 15.19
N ASP A 42 -3.70 12.21 16.50
CA ASP A 42 -2.76 11.64 17.48
C ASP A 42 -3.19 10.28 18.02
N SER A 43 -4.27 9.70 17.49
CA SER A 43 -4.77 8.39 17.95
C SER A 43 -3.82 7.25 17.65
N GLY A 44 -3.02 7.39 16.59
CA GLY A 44 -2.10 6.36 16.15
C GLY A 44 -2.79 5.16 15.52
N PHE A 45 -2.00 4.28 14.98
CA PHE A 45 -2.47 3.03 14.40
C PHE A 45 -1.52 1.89 14.77
N HIS A 46 -2.08 0.72 15.04
CA HIS A 46 -1.29 -0.48 15.27
C HIS A 46 -2.02 -1.69 14.67
N ARG A 47 -1.38 -2.38 13.74
CA ARG A 47 -2.00 -3.48 12.97
C ARG A 47 -2.34 -4.72 13.80
N ARG A 48 -1.84 -4.81 15.03
CA ARG A 48 -2.17 -5.91 15.94
C ARG A 48 -3.36 -5.61 16.85
N ARG A 49 -3.91 -4.41 16.77
CA ARG A 49 -5.14 -4.04 17.48
C ARG A 49 -6.34 -4.51 16.67
N VAL A 50 -7.51 -4.47 17.28
CA VAL A 50 -8.77 -4.71 16.56
C VAL A 50 -8.88 -3.71 15.43
N GLY A 51 -9.12 -4.20 14.21
CA GLY A 51 -9.22 -3.39 13.02
C GLY A 51 -8.38 -3.97 11.88
N LEU A 52 -7.93 -3.10 11.00
CA LEU A 52 -7.17 -3.49 9.82
C LEU A 52 -5.81 -4.09 10.19
N ASN A 53 -5.50 -5.28 9.67
CA ASN A 53 -4.15 -5.84 9.76
C ASN A 53 -3.28 -5.32 8.60
N HIS A 54 -3.73 -5.51 7.36
CA HIS A 54 -3.05 -4.98 6.19
C HIS A 54 -3.98 -4.92 4.99
N MET A 55 -3.57 -4.21 3.95
CA MET A 55 -4.23 -4.21 2.64
C MET A 55 -3.29 -4.81 1.61
N ALA A 56 -3.82 -5.73 0.79
CA ALA A 56 -3.05 -6.36 -0.28
C ALA A 56 -3.55 -5.87 -1.64
N PHE A 57 -2.59 -5.59 -2.51
CA PHE A 57 -2.86 -5.22 -3.90
C PHE A 57 -2.28 -6.29 -4.81
N GLN A 58 -3.05 -6.68 -5.82
CA GLN A 58 -2.64 -7.72 -6.77
C GLN A 58 -1.66 -7.18 -7.79
N ALA A 59 -0.51 -7.83 -7.89
CA ALA A 59 0.45 -7.59 -8.97
C ALA A 59 0.14 -8.49 -10.16
N LYS A 60 0.57 -8.08 -11.34
CA LYS A 60 0.39 -8.87 -12.56
C LYS A 60 1.45 -9.97 -12.70
N SER A 61 2.61 -9.76 -12.08
CA SER A 61 3.75 -10.67 -12.19
C SER A 61 4.75 -10.44 -11.05
N ARG A 62 5.66 -11.39 -10.87
CA ARG A 62 6.82 -11.22 -9.99
C ARG A 62 7.65 -10.01 -10.37
N ALA A 63 7.81 -9.79 -11.67
CA ALA A 63 8.57 -8.64 -12.17
C ALA A 63 7.97 -7.32 -11.68
N ASP A 64 6.64 -7.22 -11.62
CA ASP A 64 5.97 -6.03 -11.11
C ASP A 64 6.21 -5.83 -9.61
N VAL A 65 6.24 -6.91 -8.83
CA VAL A 65 6.60 -6.83 -7.40
C VAL A 65 8.02 -6.28 -7.25
N ASP A 66 8.97 -6.82 -8.00
CA ASP A 66 10.36 -6.36 -7.98
C ASP A 66 10.48 -4.91 -8.43
N ARG A 67 9.72 -4.51 -9.45
CA ARG A 67 9.72 -3.13 -9.96
C ARG A 67 9.15 -2.15 -8.93
N LEU A 68 8.08 -2.51 -8.23
CA LEU A 68 7.58 -1.65 -7.15
C LEU A 68 8.68 -1.41 -6.12
N TYR A 69 9.38 -2.46 -5.73
CA TYR A 69 10.47 -2.35 -4.78
C TYR A 69 11.57 -1.41 -5.28
N SER A 70 12.11 -1.67 -6.46
CA SER A 70 13.28 -0.95 -6.98
C SER A 70 12.96 0.45 -7.51
N GLU A 71 11.78 0.65 -8.07
CA GLU A 71 11.43 1.92 -8.74
C GLU A 71 10.59 2.86 -7.85
N PHE A 72 9.88 2.33 -6.88
CA PHE A 72 9.00 3.14 -6.04
C PHE A 72 9.45 3.15 -4.57
N LEU A 73 9.59 1.98 -3.94
CA LEU A 73 9.83 1.89 -2.50
C LEU A 73 11.23 2.37 -2.12
N VAL A 74 12.25 1.85 -2.77
CA VAL A 74 13.65 2.19 -2.46
C VAL A 74 13.95 3.68 -2.72
N PRO A 75 13.61 4.25 -3.89
CA PRO A 75 13.90 5.67 -4.14
C PRO A 75 13.20 6.63 -3.17
N ARG A 76 12.05 6.23 -2.63
CA ARG A 76 11.28 7.05 -1.69
C ARG A 76 11.60 6.75 -0.23
N ASN A 77 12.56 5.86 0.02
CA ASN A 77 12.97 5.48 1.36
C ASN A 77 11.80 5.00 2.23
N ILE A 78 10.88 4.25 1.60
CA ILE A 78 9.71 3.68 2.28
C ILE A 78 10.15 2.45 3.06
N LYS A 79 9.62 2.31 4.28
CA LYS A 79 9.97 1.19 5.13
C LYS A 79 9.42 -0.12 4.57
N VAL A 80 10.33 -1.03 4.24
CA VAL A 80 10.01 -2.37 3.75
C VAL A 80 10.16 -3.37 4.89
N LEU A 81 9.21 -4.30 4.97
CA LEU A 81 9.14 -5.30 6.02
C LEU A 81 9.71 -6.64 5.52
N TYR A 82 10.11 -7.49 6.46
CA TYR A 82 10.50 -8.89 6.22
C TYR A 82 11.62 -9.09 5.18
N GLY A 83 12.45 -8.07 4.98
CA GLY A 83 13.62 -8.18 4.11
C GLY A 83 13.39 -7.91 2.64
N GLY A 84 12.19 -7.48 2.24
CA GLY A 84 11.91 -7.10 0.86
C GLY A 84 11.11 -8.15 0.09
N PRO A 85 11.12 -8.10 -1.28
CA PRO A 85 10.40 -9.07 -2.09
C PRO A 85 10.93 -10.49 -1.86
N LYS A 86 10.03 -11.43 -1.65
CA LYS A 86 10.41 -12.84 -1.50
C LYS A 86 9.21 -13.77 -1.66
N GLU A 87 9.51 -15.06 -1.79
CA GLU A 87 8.49 -16.08 -1.82
C GLU A 87 7.96 -16.40 -0.41
N TYR A 88 6.68 -16.76 -0.36
CA TYR A 88 5.99 -17.22 0.85
C TYR A 88 5.29 -18.53 0.52
N PRO A 89 6.04 -19.64 0.37
CA PRO A 89 5.46 -20.92 -0.02
C PRO A 89 4.48 -21.48 0.99
N GLU A 90 4.57 -21.06 2.26
CA GLU A 90 3.64 -21.42 3.33
C GLU A 90 2.22 -20.92 3.09
N TYR A 91 2.03 -19.89 2.26
CA TYR A 91 0.70 -19.40 1.92
C TYR A 91 0.14 -20.13 0.69
N ARG A 92 0.94 -20.21 -0.37
CA ARG A 92 0.68 -21.03 -1.55
C ARG A 92 1.94 -21.08 -2.41
N LYS A 93 1.99 -22.08 -3.31
CA LYS A 93 3.09 -22.20 -4.27
C LYS A 93 3.12 -20.97 -5.19
N GLY A 94 4.27 -20.36 -5.33
CA GLY A 94 4.45 -19.21 -6.20
C GLY A 94 4.00 -17.88 -5.59
N TYR A 95 3.60 -17.84 -4.32
CA TYR A 95 3.23 -16.61 -3.63
C TYR A 95 4.48 -15.74 -3.48
N TYR A 96 4.53 -14.63 -4.20
CA TYR A 96 5.69 -13.73 -4.21
C TYR A 96 5.21 -12.31 -3.89
N ALA A 97 5.71 -11.72 -2.82
CA ALA A 97 5.19 -10.47 -2.31
C ALA A 97 6.26 -9.57 -1.70
N VAL A 98 5.95 -8.29 -1.65
CA VAL A 98 6.66 -7.31 -0.83
C VAL A 98 5.68 -6.66 0.13
N TYR A 99 6.10 -6.54 1.39
CA TYR A 99 5.33 -5.86 2.44
C TYR A 99 6.05 -4.57 2.83
N PHE A 100 5.28 -3.52 3.05
CA PHE A 100 5.83 -2.21 3.40
C PHE A 100 4.82 -1.42 4.23
N GLU A 101 5.23 -0.28 4.73
CA GLU A 101 4.38 0.57 5.58
C GLU A 101 4.10 1.90 4.91
N ASP A 102 2.86 2.41 5.10
CA ASP A 102 2.55 3.79 4.76
C ASP A 102 3.10 4.73 5.86
N PRO A 103 2.96 6.07 5.70
CA PRO A 103 3.45 7.02 6.71
C PRO A 103 2.87 6.85 8.10
N ASP A 104 1.67 6.28 8.23
CA ASP A 104 1.02 6.01 9.51
C ASP A 104 1.26 4.59 10.00
N ARG A 105 2.17 3.85 9.35
CA ARG A 105 2.54 2.47 9.66
C ARG A 105 1.45 1.44 9.36
N ILE A 106 0.51 1.78 8.50
CA ILE A 106 -0.42 0.78 7.96
C ILE A 106 0.36 -0.16 7.05
N LYS A 107 0.23 -1.46 7.30
CA LYS A 107 0.94 -2.47 6.50
C LYS A 107 0.26 -2.66 5.17
N LEU A 108 1.04 -2.62 4.11
CA LEU A 108 0.59 -2.81 2.75
C LEU A 108 1.33 -3.99 2.13
N GLU A 109 0.68 -4.67 1.20
CA GLU A 109 1.24 -5.81 0.49
C GLU A 109 1.02 -5.65 -1.01
N PHE A 110 2.04 -5.96 -1.80
CA PHE A 110 1.91 -6.08 -3.25
C PHE A 110 2.32 -7.51 -3.62
N VAL A 111 1.39 -8.28 -4.17
CA VAL A 111 1.54 -9.74 -4.30
C VAL A 111 1.15 -10.22 -5.68
N ASP A 112 1.99 -11.13 -6.19
CA ASP A 112 1.68 -11.89 -7.41
C ASP A 112 0.92 -13.16 -7.07
#